data_01953aeb498b2fa4801db57e9ce7bd63
#
_entry.id   01953aeb498b2fa4801db57e9ce7bd63
#
_cell.length_a   1.000
_cell.length_b   1.000
_cell.length_c   1.000
_cell.angle_alpha   90.00
_cell.angle_beta   90.00
_cell.angle_gamma   90.00
#
_symmetry.space_group_name_H-M   'P 1'
#
loop_
_entity.id
_entity.type
_entity.pdbx_description
1 polymer ?
#
loop_
_entity_poly.entity_id
_entity_poly.type
_entity_poly.pdbx_seq_one_letter_code
_entity_poly.pdbx_strand_id
1 'polypeptide(L)'
;MDRREFLTRATALGLTAGAAAALIGLPSPLRADDAQPVAGGTLRMNLETRPTRDPRLWAWSEEANFCRGWLEYLVEYQADGSLRGMLLDRWEANDDATVWDLHLRPGVSWNNRDPFTAEDVRFNLRRWCDGSVEGNSMAARLDVLRDAATGQMREDAVEIVDAARLRLHASAPDIALIVNLADYPAALVHPSYGGGDPAADPLGTGPYLPEVNEPGVTQVLVRNTAHPWWGGRVYGGPWLDRIEYVDLGADPAVIFDAAERGEIDASDQTATDFVELYDAIGWERSEALTAATIAVRFRQTAAPYDDQRLRRAIIDAVDNEVVLELGHGGMGLVAENHHVCPIHPEYAPGISRPPDPEASRAFLRTTGYRQMKFDLVSLDDDWQAMTCDAVAAQMRDAGFTVKRTVVPPAIYRDEWRDYPFSATEWNMRPLGVQVLNLAYKTGGAWNETGFSDPEFDALLARAGTLADADARRVVMARLEEILVEQDVLIQPYWRMLYRHVTPGVHGLDMHPMLEHHHYKWWRDE
;
A
#
# COMPACT_ATOMS: atom_id res chain seq x y z
N MET A 1 -5.26 25.61 -5.95
CA MET A 1 -4.84 25.49 -7.36
C MET A 1 -6.01 24.88 -8.10
N ASP A 2 -6.51 25.50 -9.17
CA ASP A 2 -7.60 24.88 -9.92
C ASP A 2 -7.06 23.76 -10.83
N ARG A 3 -7.97 22.90 -11.29
CA ARG A 3 -7.68 21.71 -12.12
C ARG A 3 -6.92 22.06 -13.40
N ARG A 4 -7.17 23.23 -13.98
CA ARG A 4 -6.57 23.69 -15.22
C ARG A 4 -5.13 24.19 -15.00
N GLU A 5 -4.90 24.86 -13.89
CA GLU A 5 -3.59 25.33 -13.45
C GLU A 5 -2.66 24.17 -13.11
N PHE A 6 -3.19 23.12 -12.45
CA PHE A 6 -2.46 21.90 -12.14
C PHE A 6 -2.02 21.17 -13.43
N LEU A 7 -2.95 20.94 -14.37
CA LEU A 7 -2.63 20.28 -15.64
C LEU A 7 -1.57 21.06 -16.45
N THR A 8 -1.64 22.39 -16.41
CA THR A 8 -0.67 23.24 -17.10
C THR A 8 0.73 23.12 -16.48
N ARG A 9 0.81 23.01 -15.15
CA ARG A 9 2.10 22.83 -14.43
C ARG A 9 2.66 21.43 -14.61
N ALA A 10 1.82 20.41 -14.56
CA ALA A 10 2.22 19.02 -14.75
C ALA A 10 2.78 18.77 -16.17
N THR A 11 2.13 19.34 -17.21
CA THR A 11 2.66 19.28 -18.58
C THR A 11 3.94 20.11 -18.77
N ALA A 12 4.10 21.22 -18.03
CA ALA A 12 5.35 21.99 -18.03
C ALA A 12 6.53 21.25 -17.37
N LEU A 13 6.25 20.25 -16.54
CA LEU A 13 7.24 19.36 -15.92
C LEU A 13 7.52 18.10 -16.76
N GLY A 14 7.03 18.03 -18.00
CA GLY A 14 7.29 16.92 -18.92
C GLY A 14 6.37 15.70 -18.73
N LEU A 15 5.35 15.78 -17.86
CA LEU A 15 4.36 14.73 -17.70
C LEU A 15 3.48 14.63 -18.95
N THR A 16 3.20 13.41 -19.41
CA THR A 16 2.21 13.20 -20.48
C THR A 16 0.81 13.61 -20.01
N ALA A 17 -0.07 13.94 -20.95
CA ALA A 17 -1.46 14.29 -20.62
C ALA A 17 -2.18 13.16 -19.85
N GLY A 18 -1.82 11.90 -20.08
CA GLY A 18 -2.31 10.73 -19.34
C GLY A 18 -1.81 10.70 -17.90
N ALA A 19 -0.51 10.91 -17.68
CA ALA A 19 0.06 10.96 -16.33
C ALA A 19 -0.49 12.17 -15.54
N ALA A 20 -0.64 13.32 -16.19
CA ALA A 20 -1.25 14.50 -15.58
C ALA A 20 -2.75 14.32 -15.29
N ALA A 21 -3.47 13.52 -16.07
CA ALA A 21 -4.87 13.16 -15.83
C ALA A 21 -5.01 12.19 -14.66
N ALA A 22 -4.11 11.21 -14.54
CA ALA A 22 -4.05 10.29 -13.40
C ALA A 22 -3.78 11.02 -12.08
N LEU A 23 -2.94 12.06 -12.08
CA LEU A 23 -2.65 12.91 -10.93
C LEU A 23 -3.86 13.64 -10.32
N ILE A 24 -4.95 13.78 -11.05
CA ILE A 24 -6.18 14.46 -10.60
C ILE A 24 -7.39 13.53 -10.57
N GLY A 25 -7.15 12.21 -10.56
CA GLY A 25 -8.24 11.22 -10.53
C GLY A 25 -9.11 11.23 -11.77
N LEU A 26 -8.59 11.72 -12.91
CA LEU A 26 -9.23 11.45 -14.19
C LEU A 26 -8.85 10.03 -14.59
N PRO A 27 -9.82 9.21 -15.00
CA PRO A 27 -9.49 8.00 -15.71
C PRO A 27 -8.58 8.39 -16.88
N SER A 28 -7.44 7.71 -17.04
CA SER A 28 -6.77 7.65 -18.33
C SER A 28 -7.88 7.48 -19.36
N PRO A 29 -7.80 8.11 -20.54
CA PRO A 29 -8.76 7.80 -21.58
C PRO A 29 -8.61 6.30 -21.85
N LEU A 30 -9.40 5.51 -21.10
CA LEU A 30 -9.62 4.12 -21.40
C LEU A 30 -10.01 4.11 -22.88
N ARG A 31 -9.28 3.38 -23.69
CA ARG A 31 -9.91 2.89 -24.91
C ARG A 31 -11.21 2.27 -24.41
N ALA A 32 -12.31 2.89 -24.79
CA ALA A 32 -13.60 2.24 -24.64
C ALA A 32 -13.50 0.99 -25.51
N ASP A 33 -13.14 -0.11 -24.88
CA ASP A 33 -13.21 -1.41 -25.50
C ASP A 33 -14.70 -1.69 -25.59
N ASP A 34 -15.25 -1.70 -26.80
CA ASP A 34 -16.62 -2.11 -27.09
C ASP A 34 -16.80 -3.64 -26.85
N ALA A 35 -15.75 -4.32 -26.41
CA ALA A 35 -15.75 -5.74 -26.14
C ALA A 35 -16.58 -6.06 -24.89
N GLN A 36 -17.48 -7.02 -25.04
CA GLN A 36 -18.32 -7.49 -23.93
C GLN A 36 -17.57 -8.60 -23.18
N PRO A 37 -17.55 -8.54 -21.83
CA PRO A 37 -16.89 -9.58 -21.04
C PRO A 37 -17.41 -10.98 -21.37
N VAL A 38 -16.49 -11.91 -21.58
CA VAL A 38 -16.75 -13.31 -21.86
C VAL A 38 -16.48 -14.14 -20.61
N ALA A 39 -17.39 -15.08 -20.30
CA ALA A 39 -17.20 -15.99 -19.17
C ALA A 39 -16.39 -17.21 -19.58
N GLY A 40 -15.39 -17.58 -18.78
CA GLY A 40 -14.54 -18.74 -18.99
C GLY A 40 -13.06 -18.38 -19.03
N GLY A 41 -12.24 -19.40 -19.20
CA GLY A 41 -10.80 -19.25 -19.38
C GLY A 41 -9.99 -19.21 -18.09
N THR A 42 -8.68 -19.27 -18.29
CA THR A 42 -7.66 -19.22 -17.25
C THR A 42 -6.76 -18.01 -17.48
N LEU A 43 -6.44 -17.29 -16.42
CA LEU A 43 -5.45 -16.23 -16.39
C LEU A 43 -4.25 -16.70 -15.56
N ARG A 44 -3.04 -16.55 -16.08
CA ARG A 44 -1.79 -16.80 -15.38
C ARG A 44 -1.07 -15.48 -15.15
N MET A 45 -0.79 -15.15 -13.89
CA MET A 45 -0.12 -13.91 -13.51
C MET A 45 1.11 -14.25 -12.66
N ASN A 46 2.26 -13.63 -12.93
CA ASN A 46 3.34 -13.72 -11.95
C ASN A 46 2.98 -12.93 -10.70
N LEU A 47 3.19 -13.54 -9.54
CA LEU A 47 3.04 -12.91 -8.24
C LEU A 47 3.94 -13.67 -7.25
N GLU A 48 4.66 -12.95 -6.38
CA GLU A 48 5.31 -13.59 -5.24
C GLU A 48 4.23 -14.22 -4.35
N THR A 49 4.21 -15.55 -4.27
CA THR A 49 3.19 -16.27 -3.51
C THR A 49 3.63 -16.46 -2.06
N ARG A 50 2.73 -16.15 -1.12
CA ARG A 50 3.03 -16.12 0.32
C ARG A 50 2.18 -17.07 1.12
N PRO A 51 2.69 -17.56 2.28
CA PRO A 51 1.86 -18.26 3.24
C PRO A 51 0.67 -17.40 3.66
N THR A 52 -0.53 -17.96 3.53
CA THR A 52 -1.75 -17.32 4.02
C THR A 52 -1.81 -17.40 5.55
N ARG A 53 -2.20 -16.32 6.19
CA ARG A 53 -2.32 -16.20 7.65
C ARG A 53 -3.47 -15.28 8.03
N ASP A 54 -3.74 -15.12 9.32
CA ASP A 54 -4.79 -14.22 9.82
C ASP A 54 -4.69 -12.83 9.14
N PRO A 55 -5.76 -12.33 8.49
CA PRO A 55 -5.73 -11.06 7.76
C PRO A 55 -5.22 -9.87 8.57
N ARG A 56 -5.46 -9.83 9.89
CA ARG A 56 -4.96 -8.77 10.77
C ARG A 56 -3.44 -8.65 10.80
N LEU A 57 -2.73 -9.71 10.40
CA LEU A 57 -1.28 -9.82 10.43
C LEU A 57 -0.64 -9.60 9.06
N TRP A 58 -1.43 -9.36 8.01
CA TRP A 58 -0.89 -9.09 6.69
C TRP A 58 -0.10 -7.78 6.69
N ALA A 59 1.13 -7.88 6.23
CA ALA A 59 2.03 -6.75 6.06
C ALA A 59 2.26 -6.39 4.58
N TRP A 60 1.82 -7.28 3.66
CA TRP A 60 2.06 -7.18 2.23
C TRP A 60 0.79 -7.41 1.42
N SER A 61 0.66 -6.70 0.29
CA SER A 61 -0.52 -6.77 -0.58
C SER A 61 -0.72 -8.15 -1.21
N GLU A 62 0.37 -8.88 -1.46
CA GLU A 62 0.36 -10.21 -2.09
C GLU A 62 -0.39 -11.24 -1.23
N GLU A 63 -0.26 -11.15 0.11
CA GLU A 63 -1.02 -11.99 1.04
C GLU A 63 -2.53 -11.77 0.88
N ALA A 64 -2.94 -10.50 0.69
CA ALA A 64 -4.32 -10.14 0.49
C ALA A 64 -4.82 -10.49 -0.91
N ASN A 65 -4.00 -10.29 -1.95
CA ASN A 65 -4.43 -10.44 -3.33
C ASN A 65 -4.91 -11.86 -3.64
N PHE A 66 -4.23 -12.89 -3.16
CA PHE A 66 -4.75 -14.25 -3.27
C PHE A 66 -6.07 -14.42 -2.50
N CYS A 67 -6.12 -13.96 -1.26
CA CYS A 67 -7.29 -14.12 -0.39
C CYS A 67 -8.51 -13.31 -0.86
N ARG A 68 -8.34 -12.22 -1.64
CA ARG A 68 -9.44 -11.45 -2.26
C ARG A 68 -10.33 -12.30 -3.19
N GLY A 69 -9.93 -13.51 -3.52
CA GLY A 69 -10.77 -14.46 -4.25
C GLY A 69 -12.03 -14.85 -3.48
N TRP A 70 -11.92 -15.02 -2.17
CA TRP A 70 -13.04 -15.44 -1.31
C TRP A 70 -13.32 -14.52 -0.12
N LEU A 71 -12.33 -13.77 0.39
CA LEU A 71 -12.53 -12.76 1.43
C LEU A 71 -12.79 -11.40 0.79
N GLU A 72 -13.85 -10.74 1.21
CA GLU A 72 -14.22 -9.44 0.69
C GLU A 72 -14.08 -8.35 1.77
N TYR A 73 -14.30 -7.12 1.36
CA TYR A 73 -14.13 -5.91 2.17
C TYR A 73 -15.46 -5.17 2.31
N LEU A 74 -15.58 -4.32 3.32
CA LEU A 74 -16.75 -3.45 3.47
C LEU A 74 -16.82 -2.41 2.34
N VAL A 75 -15.70 -1.85 1.98
CA VAL A 75 -15.53 -0.86 0.89
C VAL A 75 -14.29 -1.23 0.06
N GLU A 76 -14.23 -0.72 -1.16
CA GLU A 76 -13.12 -0.89 -2.09
C GLU A 76 -12.62 0.49 -2.54
N TYR A 77 -11.31 0.68 -2.52
CA TYR A 77 -10.67 1.84 -3.13
C TYR A 77 -10.60 1.64 -4.64
N GLN A 78 -10.96 2.67 -5.41
CA GLN A 78 -10.93 2.62 -6.86
C GLN A 78 -9.65 3.29 -7.39
N ALA A 79 -9.23 2.92 -8.59
CA ALA A 79 -8.06 3.51 -9.23
C ALA A 79 -8.15 5.04 -9.44
N ASP A 80 -9.37 5.60 -9.43
CA ASP A 80 -9.61 7.03 -9.54
C ASP A 80 -9.59 7.79 -8.20
N GLY A 81 -9.26 7.09 -7.10
CA GLY A 81 -9.22 7.66 -5.76
C GLY A 81 -10.55 7.68 -5.01
N SER A 82 -11.64 7.22 -5.62
CA SER A 82 -12.94 7.13 -4.95
C SER A 82 -13.08 5.85 -4.12
N LEU A 83 -13.99 5.88 -3.14
CA LEU A 83 -14.40 4.68 -2.41
C LEU A 83 -15.73 4.15 -2.97
N ARG A 84 -15.80 2.84 -3.12
CA ARG A 84 -17.00 2.15 -3.54
C ARG A 84 -17.46 1.15 -2.48
N GLY A 85 -18.77 1.09 -2.22
CA GLY A 85 -19.32 0.09 -1.32
C GLY A 85 -19.22 -1.31 -1.91
N MET A 86 -18.69 -2.27 -1.13
CA MET A 86 -18.70 -3.70 -1.46
C MET A 86 -19.73 -4.42 -0.58
N LEU A 87 -19.35 -4.93 0.57
CA LEU A 87 -20.29 -5.51 1.54
C LEU A 87 -21.14 -4.44 2.23
N LEU A 88 -20.69 -3.17 2.24
CA LEU A 88 -21.57 -2.02 2.46
C LEU A 88 -22.27 -1.64 1.15
N ASP A 89 -23.56 -1.30 1.25
CA ASP A 89 -24.30 -0.63 0.18
C ASP A 89 -24.01 0.87 0.19
N ARG A 90 -24.01 1.46 1.38
CA ARG A 90 -23.67 2.86 1.63
C ARG A 90 -23.28 3.09 3.08
N TRP A 91 -22.73 4.28 3.33
CA TRP A 91 -22.43 4.78 4.68
C TRP A 91 -22.72 6.27 4.75
N GLU A 92 -22.96 6.76 5.97
CA GLU A 92 -23.24 8.16 6.25
C GLU A 92 -22.52 8.55 7.55
N ALA A 93 -21.98 9.77 7.59
CA ALA A 93 -21.38 10.33 8.79
C ALA A 93 -22.20 11.49 9.30
N ASN A 94 -22.15 11.75 10.61
CA ASN A 94 -22.58 13.03 11.16
C ASN A 94 -21.56 14.15 10.81
N ASP A 95 -21.91 15.41 11.10
CA ASP A 95 -21.13 16.59 10.68
C ASP A 95 -19.69 16.61 11.22
N ASP A 96 -19.41 15.95 12.33
CA ASP A 96 -18.09 15.92 12.98
C ASP A 96 -17.36 14.57 12.84
N ALA A 97 -17.86 13.68 11.99
CA ALA A 97 -17.28 12.35 11.72
C ALA A 97 -17.03 11.50 12.99
N THR A 98 -17.84 11.69 14.04
CA THR A 98 -17.80 10.87 15.27
C THR A 98 -18.82 9.74 15.26
N VAL A 99 -19.86 9.83 14.42
CA VAL A 99 -20.90 8.82 14.28
C VAL A 99 -21.03 8.42 12.82
N TRP A 100 -20.96 7.12 12.54
CA TRP A 100 -21.05 6.56 11.20
C TRP A 100 -22.14 5.51 11.13
N ASP A 101 -23.15 5.72 10.29
CA ASP A 101 -24.16 4.72 9.97
C ASP A 101 -23.68 3.87 8.78
N LEU A 102 -23.54 2.57 8.98
CA LEU A 102 -23.13 1.62 7.97
C LEU A 102 -24.31 0.75 7.57
N HIS A 103 -24.63 0.75 6.27
CA HIS A 103 -25.72 -0.04 5.71
C HIS A 103 -25.16 -1.19 4.90
N LEU A 104 -25.44 -2.42 5.32
CA LEU A 104 -24.98 -3.62 4.63
C LEU A 104 -25.73 -3.83 3.31
N ARG A 105 -25.06 -4.39 2.35
CA ARG A 105 -25.64 -4.75 1.07
C ARG A 105 -26.65 -5.88 1.23
N PRO A 106 -27.88 -5.71 0.74
CA PRO A 106 -28.89 -6.75 0.85
C PRO A 106 -28.57 -7.97 -0.01
N GLY A 107 -28.87 -9.15 0.50
CA GLY A 107 -28.76 -10.42 -0.23
C GLY A 107 -27.35 -10.99 -0.31
N VAL A 108 -26.41 -10.46 0.47
CA VAL A 108 -25.09 -11.08 0.67
C VAL A 108 -25.21 -12.29 1.58
N SER A 109 -24.54 -13.37 1.20
CA SER A 109 -24.38 -14.57 2.03
C SER A 109 -22.94 -15.07 1.98
N TRP A 110 -22.54 -15.77 3.03
CA TRP A 110 -21.33 -16.57 3.02
C TRP A 110 -21.46 -17.77 2.10
N ASN A 111 -20.37 -18.34 1.66
CA ASN A 111 -20.37 -19.47 0.72
C ASN A 111 -20.90 -20.78 1.36
N ASN A 112 -21.02 -20.85 2.70
CA ASN A 112 -21.75 -21.89 3.42
C ASN A 112 -23.28 -21.65 3.49
N ARG A 113 -23.76 -20.54 2.89
CA ARG A 113 -25.15 -20.06 2.85
C ARG A 113 -25.65 -19.35 4.10
N ASP A 114 -24.81 -19.12 5.08
CA ASP A 114 -25.18 -18.26 6.21
C ASP A 114 -25.42 -16.83 5.71
N PRO A 115 -26.42 -16.10 6.22
CA PRO A 115 -26.64 -14.71 5.85
C PRO A 115 -25.50 -13.84 6.39
N PHE A 116 -25.04 -12.87 5.60
CA PHE A 116 -24.12 -11.84 6.07
C PHE A 116 -24.90 -10.76 6.82
N THR A 117 -24.49 -10.45 8.05
CA THR A 117 -25.22 -9.58 8.97
C THR A 117 -24.32 -8.55 9.67
N ALA A 118 -24.95 -7.57 10.34
CA ALA A 118 -24.26 -6.58 11.17
C ALA A 118 -23.45 -7.22 12.32
N GLU A 119 -23.84 -8.40 12.79
CA GLU A 119 -23.07 -9.14 13.80
C GLU A 119 -21.74 -9.65 13.24
N ASP A 120 -21.70 -10.05 11.97
CA ASP A 120 -20.46 -10.49 11.33
C ASP A 120 -19.46 -9.32 11.20
N VAL A 121 -19.98 -8.11 10.88
CA VAL A 121 -19.17 -6.91 10.85
C VAL A 121 -18.67 -6.55 12.26
N ARG A 122 -19.53 -6.59 13.28
CA ARG A 122 -19.14 -6.35 14.67
C ARG A 122 -18.08 -7.35 15.15
N PHE A 123 -18.21 -8.62 14.76
CA PHE A 123 -17.20 -9.64 15.06
C PHE A 123 -15.83 -9.25 14.49
N ASN A 124 -15.77 -8.84 13.22
CA ASN A 124 -14.52 -8.42 12.57
C ASN A 124 -13.96 -7.12 13.19
N LEU A 125 -14.80 -6.11 13.48
CA LEU A 125 -14.38 -4.89 14.18
C LEU A 125 -13.73 -5.20 15.53
N ARG A 126 -14.29 -6.13 16.32
CA ARG A 126 -13.68 -6.57 17.59
C ARG A 126 -12.31 -7.18 17.36
N ARG A 127 -12.17 -8.04 16.34
CA ARG A 127 -10.89 -8.66 16.00
C ARG A 127 -9.86 -7.62 15.57
N TRP A 128 -10.24 -6.66 14.73
CA TRP A 128 -9.34 -5.61 14.24
C TRP A 128 -8.92 -4.66 15.38
N CYS A 129 -9.80 -4.37 16.32
CA CYS A 129 -9.48 -3.52 17.49
C CYS A 129 -8.61 -4.22 18.55
N ASP A 130 -8.36 -5.51 18.46
CA ASP A 130 -7.60 -6.24 19.48
C ASP A 130 -6.10 -5.90 19.44
N GLY A 131 -5.68 -4.94 20.25
CA GLY A 131 -4.30 -4.49 20.36
C GLY A 131 -3.37 -5.44 21.12
N SER A 132 -3.89 -6.54 21.69
CA SER A 132 -3.05 -7.56 22.33
C SER A 132 -2.39 -8.51 21.33
N VAL A 133 -2.85 -8.50 20.06
CA VAL A 133 -2.31 -9.33 19.00
C VAL A 133 -1.12 -8.60 18.37
N GLU A 134 0.06 -9.15 18.55
CA GLU A 134 1.29 -8.61 17.96
C GLU A 134 1.20 -8.61 16.43
N GLY A 135 1.60 -7.50 15.82
CA GLY A 135 1.53 -7.31 14.37
C GLY A 135 0.16 -6.91 13.81
N ASN A 136 -0.88 -6.81 14.66
CA ASN A 136 -2.19 -6.33 14.24
C ASN A 136 -2.18 -4.84 13.88
N SER A 137 -1.96 -4.55 12.60
CA SER A 137 -1.93 -3.17 12.09
C SER A 137 -3.32 -2.51 12.05
N MET A 138 -4.41 -3.28 12.03
CA MET A 138 -5.77 -2.76 12.07
C MET A 138 -6.10 -2.05 13.39
N ALA A 139 -5.47 -2.47 14.49
CA ALA A 139 -5.68 -1.82 15.79
C ALA A 139 -5.31 -0.33 15.78
N ALA A 140 -4.24 0.06 15.09
CA ALA A 140 -3.86 1.46 14.92
C ALA A 140 -4.81 2.22 13.99
N ARG A 141 -5.33 1.56 12.94
CA ARG A 141 -6.27 2.13 11.98
C ARG A 141 -7.63 2.44 12.58
N LEU A 142 -8.02 1.69 13.63
CA LEU A 142 -9.31 1.80 14.30
C LEU A 142 -9.19 2.30 15.75
N ASP A 143 -8.14 3.07 16.04
CA ASP A 143 -7.83 3.56 17.40
C ASP A 143 -9.01 4.32 18.04
N VAL A 144 -9.77 5.06 17.23
CA VAL A 144 -10.97 5.80 17.67
C VAL A 144 -12.14 4.91 18.14
N LEU A 145 -12.10 3.62 17.85
CA LEU A 145 -13.08 2.64 18.33
C LEU A 145 -12.58 1.86 19.56
N ARG A 146 -11.33 2.12 20.00
CA ARG A 146 -10.66 1.36 21.04
C ARG A 146 -10.71 2.08 22.40
N ASP A 147 -10.60 1.31 23.45
CA ASP A 147 -10.34 1.77 24.80
C ASP A 147 -8.82 1.82 25.02
N ALA A 148 -8.30 2.98 25.36
CA ALA A 148 -6.85 3.20 25.50
C ALA A 148 -6.24 2.42 26.69
N ALA A 149 -7.04 2.07 27.72
CA ALA A 149 -6.55 1.33 28.88
C ALA A 149 -6.47 -0.17 28.63
N THR A 150 -7.43 -0.73 27.90
CA THR A 150 -7.50 -2.18 27.62
C THR A 150 -6.91 -2.56 26.27
N GLY A 151 -6.81 -1.63 25.34
CA GLY A 151 -6.41 -1.89 23.96
C GLY A 151 -7.44 -2.67 23.14
N GLN A 152 -8.66 -2.83 23.65
CA GLN A 152 -9.76 -3.57 23.01
C GLN A 152 -10.80 -2.59 22.47
N MET A 153 -11.73 -3.09 21.64
CA MET A 153 -12.89 -2.32 21.20
C MET A 153 -13.73 -1.87 22.39
N ARG A 154 -14.10 -0.58 22.44
CA ARG A 154 -15.03 -0.08 23.47
C ARG A 154 -16.39 -0.76 23.32
N GLU A 155 -17.08 -0.99 24.42
CA GLU A 155 -18.41 -1.64 24.43
C GLU A 155 -19.46 -0.79 23.68
N ASP A 156 -19.35 0.51 23.75
CA ASP A 156 -20.24 1.49 23.12
C ASP A 156 -19.81 1.89 21.68
N ALA A 157 -18.68 1.39 21.21
CA ALA A 157 -18.16 1.76 19.88
C ALA A 157 -19.02 1.27 18.72
N VAL A 158 -19.79 0.19 18.91
CA VAL A 158 -20.61 -0.43 17.84
C VAL A 158 -22.01 -0.74 18.36
N GLU A 159 -23.00 -0.03 17.81
CA GLU A 159 -24.42 -0.30 18.01
C GLU A 159 -24.98 -1.12 16.85
N ILE A 160 -25.58 -2.27 17.12
CA ILE A 160 -26.37 -3.00 16.11
C ILE A 160 -27.77 -2.41 16.09
N VAL A 161 -28.09 -1.72 14.98
CA VAL A 161 -29.42 -1.11 14.80
C VAL A 161 -30.43 -2.17 14.35
N ASP A 162 -30.02 -2.99 13.40
CA ASP A 162 -30.75 -4.17 12.92
C ASP A 162 -29.79 -5.13 12.19
N ALA A 163 -30.30 -6.19 11.60
CA ALA A 163 -29.48 -7.21 10.94
C ALA A 163 -28.66 -6.69 9.74
N ALA A 164 -29.07 -5.58 9.14
CA ALA A 164 -28.44 -4.99 7.95
C ALA A 164 -27.81 -3.61 8.22
N ARG A 165 -27.86 -3.13 9.47
CA ARG A 165 -27.37 -1.80 9.82
C ARG A 165 -26.67 -1.78 11.16
N LEU A 166 -25.52 -1.17 11.19
CA LEU A 166 -24.79 -0.89 12.42
C LEU A 166 -24.34 0.58 12.45
N ARG A 167 -24.11 1.10 13.65
CA ARG A 167 -23.63 2.43 13.88
C ARG A 167 -22.33 2.37 14.65
N LEU A 168 -21.32 3.12 14.17
CA LEU A 168 -20.04 3.27 14.86
C LEU A 168 -20.04 4.58 15.63
N HIS A 169 -19.52 4.54 16.85
CA HIS A 169 -19.32 5.68 17.73
C HIS A 169 -17.81 5.85 17.96
N ALA A 170 -17.19 6.74 17.20
CA ALA A 170 -15.78 7.09 17.36
C ALA A 170 -15.58 7.98 18.60
N SER A 171 -14.48 7.76 19.33
CA SER A 171 -14.11 8.57 20.50
C SER A 171 -13.65 9.98 20.15
N ALA A 172 -13.29 10.20 18.88
CA ALA A 172 -12.90 11.47 18.28
C ALA A 172 -13.26 11.45 16.79
N PRO A 173 -13.38 12.60 16.13
CA PRO A 173 -13.50 12.69 14.68
C PRO A 173 -12.40 11.90 13.98
N ASP A 174 -12.77 11.06 13.00
CA ASP A 174 -11.80 10.32 12.19
C ASP A 174 -12.27 10.18 10.74
N ILE A 175 -11.63 10.93 9.86
CA ILE A 175 -11.93 10.93 8.42
C ILE A 175 -11.41 9.69 7.72
N ALA A 176 -10.43 9.02 8.30
CA ALA A 176 -9.83 7.81 7.71
C ALA A 176 -10.60 6.53 8.06
N LEU A 177 -11.59 6.59 8.97
CA LEU A 177 -12.27 5.40 9.48
C LEU A 177 -12.81 4.49 8.36
N ILE A 178 -13.55 5.06 7.39
CA ILE A 178 -14.10 4.27 6.28
C ILE A 178 -13.00 3.87 5.29
N VAL A 179 -12.06 4.76 5.01
CA VAL A 179 -10.93 4.47 4.11
C VAL A 179 -10.09 3.30 4.65
N ASN A 180 -9.90 3.24 5.97
CA ASN A 180 -9.18 2.15 6.63
C ASN A 180 -9.87 0.77 6.47
N LEU A 181 -11.18 0.75 6.19
CA LEU A 181 -11.94 -0.48 5.91
C LEU A 181 -11.76 -1.01 4.48
N ALA A 182 -11.06 -0.26 3.61
CA ALA A 182 -10.64 -0.71 2.29
C ALA A 182 -9.21 -1.30 2.29
N ASP A 183 -8.40 -1.01 3.30
CA ASP A 183 -7.00 -1.45 3.35
C ASP A 183 -6.90 -2.97 3.43
N TYR A 184 -5.87 -3.55 2.82
CA TYR A 184 -5.76 -5.00 2.63
C TYR A 184 -5.86 -5.86 3.90
N PRO A 185 -5.49 -5.44 5.12
CA PRO A 185 -5.73 -6.24 6.32
C PRO A 185 -7.20 -6.22 6.80
N ALA A 186 -8.05 -5.38 6.21
CA ALA A 186 -9.46 -5.26 6.57
C ALA A 186 -10.37 -6.28 5.87
N ALA A 187 -9.83 -7.43 5.43
CA ALA A 187 -10.61 -8.52 4.88
C ALA A 187 -11.51 -9.15 5.97
N LEU A 188 -12.80 -9.36 5.62
CA LEU A 188 -13.75 -9.95 6.55
C LEU A 188 -13.63 -11.47 6.57
N VAL A 189 -13.64 -12.01 7.76
CA VAL A 189 -13.69 -13.45 8.01
C VAL A 189 -15.00 -13.82 8.68
N HIS A 190 -15.46 -15.05 8.43
CA HIS A 190 -16.68 -15.60 9.04
C HIS A 190 -16.56 -15.70 10.58
N PRO A 191 -17.62 -15.52 11.36
CA PRO A 191 -17.57 -15.63 12.84
C PRO A 191 -17.04 -16.96 13.38
N SER A 192 -17.09 -18.05 12.61
CA SER A 192 -16.46 -19.33 12.98
C SER A 192 -14.94 -19.36 12.83
N TYR A 193 -14.35 -18.32 12.22
CA TYR A 193 -12.91 -18.28 11.99
C TYR A 193 -12.14 -18.17 13.31
N GLY A 194 -11.38 -19.22 13.62
CA GLY A 194 -10.60 -19.33 14.85
C GLY A 194 -9.19 -18.75 14.80
N GLY A 195 -8.79 -18.14 13.67
CA GLY A 195 -7.41 -17.69 13.42
C GLY A 195 -6.61 -18.67 12.54
N GLY A 196 -5.40 -18.29 12.16
CA GLY A 196 -4.50 -19.09 11.33
C GLY A 196 -4.66 -18.87 9.83
N ASP A 197 -4.53 -19.94 9.05
CA ASP A 197 -4.62 -19.90 7.61
C ASP A 197 -6.07 -19.85 7.10
N PRO A 198 -6.54 -18.74 6.49
CA PRO A 198 -7.89 -18.65 5.95
C PRO A 198 -8.13 -19.54 4.73
N ALA A 199 -7.09 -20.04 4.06
CA ALA A 199 -7.23 -20.98 2.95
C ALA A 199 -7.50 -22.42 3.41
N ALA A 200 -7.23 -22.76 4.69
CA ALA A 200 -7.51 -24.08 5.25
C ALA A 200 -9.02 -24.35 5.44
N ASP A 201 -9.81 -23.29 5.68
CA ASP A 201 -11.28 -23.31 5.70
C ASP A 201 -11.80 -22.04 5.02
N PRO A 202 -11.91 -22.04 3.68
CA PRO A 202 -12.10 -20.84 2.90
C PRO A 202 -13.56 -20.35 2.92
N LEU A 203 -14.05 -20.01 4.12
CA LEU A 203 -15.33 -19.35 4.29
C LEU A 203 -15.23 -17.86 3.98
N GLY A 204 -15.95 -17.43 2.97
CA GLY A 204 -15.97 -16.06 2.50
C GLY A 204 -17.24 -15.71 1.75
N THR A 205 -17.37 -14.46 1.36
CA THR A 205 -18.49 -13.94 0.58
C THR A 205 -18.15 -13.79 -0.91
N GLY A 206 -16.88 -13.95 -1.27
CA GLY A 206 -16.35 -13.71 -2.61
C GLY A 206 -16.59 -14.87 -3.59
N PRO A 207 -16.29 -14.63 -4.87
CA PRO A 207 -16.71 -15.49 -5.98
C PRO A 207 -15.79 -16.66 -6.29
N TYR A 208 -14.61 -16.74 -5.70
CA TYR A 208 -13.63 -17.79 -5.95
C TYR A 208 -13.35 -18.62 -4.69
N LEU A 209 -12.68 -19.75 -4.89
CA LEU A 209 -12.14 -20.57 -3.81
C LEU A 209 -10.67 -20.91 -4.11
N PRO A 210 -9.80 -21.04 -3.10
CA PRO A 210 -8.46 -21.55 -3.28
C PRO A 210 -8.51 -23.04 -3.65
N GLU A 211 -7.85 -23.43 -4.73
CA GLU A 211 -7.68 -24.82 -5.15
C GLU A 211 -6.27 -25.32 -4.83
N VAL A 212 -5.26 -24.45 -5.02
CA VAL A 212 -3.86 -24.72 -4.70
C VAL A 212 -3.34 -23.58 -3.84
N ASN A 213 -2.61 -23.91 -2.79
CA ASN A 213 -1.91 -22.95 -1.94
C ASN A 213 -0.53 -23.49 -1.62
N GLU A 214 0.43 -23.29 -2.53
CA GLU A 214 1.83 -23.72 -2.43
C GLU A 214 2.74 -22.47 -2.45
N PRO A 215 2.92 -21.78 -1.32
CA PRO A 215 3.75 -20.57 -1.24
C PRO A 215 5.17 -20.78 -1.76
N GLY A 216 5.68 -19.80 -2.52
CA GLY A 216 6.96 -19.88 -3.20
C GLY A 216 6.94 -20.70 -4.50
N VAL A 217 5.77 -21.19 -4.92
CA VAL A 217 5.58 -21.96 -6.15
C VAL A 217 4.36 -21.48 -6.93
N THR A 218 3.16 -21.67 -6.37
CA THR A 218 1.91 -21.28 -7.04
C THR A 218 0.74 -21.20 -6.07
N GLN A 219 -0.18 -20.30 -6.37
CA GLN A 219 -1.49 -20.20 -5.71
C GLN A 219 -2.57 -20.12 -6.78
N VAL A 220 -3.66 -20.88 -6.61
CA VAL A 220 -4.70 -21.02 -7.64
C VAL A 220 -6.07 -20.77 -7.06
N LEU A 221 -6.83 -19.90 -7.72
CA LEU A 221 -8.23 -19.63 -7.47
C LEU A 221 -9.09 -20.27 -8.56
N VAL A 222 -10.21 -20.89 -8.16
CA VAL A 222 -11.24 -21.40 -9.06
C VAL A 222 -12.58 -20.76 -8.75
N ARG A 223 -13.36 -20.47 -9.78
CA ARG A 223 -14.70 -19.88 -9.64
C ARG A 223 -15.61 -20.80 -8.83
N ASN A 224 -16.20 -20.26 -7.77
CA ASN A 224 -17.16 -20.99 -6.93
C ASN A 224 -18.55 -21.01 -7.58
N THR A 225 -18.81 -21.98 -8.42
CA THR A 225 -20.11 -22.12 -9.11
C THR A 225 -21.27 -22.53 -8.18
N ALA A 226 -20.97 -23.01 -6.96
CA ALA A 226 -21.97 -23.40 -5.97
C ALA A 226 -22.47 -22.21 -5.12
N HIS A 227 -21.76 -21.07 -5.18
CA HIS A 227 -22.09 -19.85 -4.45
C HIS A 227 -22.55 -18.76 -5.43
N PRO A 228 -23.83 -18.35 -5.38
CA PRO A 228 -24.32 -17.25 -6.22
C PRO A 228 -23.78 -15.92 -5.66
N TRP A 229 -22.63 -15.53 -6.13
CA TRP A 229 -21.98 -14.30 -5.66
C TRP A 229 -22.88 -13.06 -5.89
N TRP A 230 -23.07 -12.29 -4.85
CA TRP A 230 -23.93 -11.10 -4.83
C TRP A 230 -23.50 -10.04 -5.87
N GLY A 231 -22.18 -9.89 -6.08
CA GLY A 231 -21.59 -8.87 -6.95
C GLY A 231 -21.90 -9.08 -8.42
N GLY A 232 -22.21 -10.31 -8.85
CA GLY A 232 -22.58 -10.60 -10.24
C GLY A 232 -23.80 -9.82 -10.74
N ARG A 233 -24.70 -9.43 -9.84
CA ARG A 233 -25.86 -8.59 -10.17
C ARG A 233 -25.56 -7.09 -10.12
N VAL A 234 -24.52 -6.67 -9.43
CA VAL A 234 -24.20 -5.27 -9.13
C VAL A 234 -23.07 -4.77 -10.01
N TYR A 235 -22.03 -5.56 -10.17
CA TYR A 235 -20.78 -5.18 -10.84
C TYR A 235 -20.46 -6.04 -12.08
N GLY A 236 -21.20 -7.13 -12.29
CA GLY A 236 -20.86 -8.14 -13.29
C GLY A 236 -19.77 -9.11 -12.80
N GLY A 237 -19.46 -10.11 -13.61
CA GLY A 237 -18.53 -11.18 -13.25
C GLY A 237 -19.03 -12.13 -12.15
N PRO A 238 -18.18 -12.98 -11.59
CA PRO A 238 -16.80 -13.22 -12.04
C PRO A 238 -16.76 -13.87 -13.43
N TRP A 239 -15.80 -13.50 -14.25
CA TRP A 239 -15.76 -13.96 -15.65
C TRP A 239 -14.86 -15.18 -15.82
N LEU A 240 -13.64 -15.16 -15.27
CA LEU A 240 -12.67 -16.24 -15.39
C LEU A 240 -13.10 -17.48 -14.60
N ASP A 241 -12.80 -18.66 -15.14
CA ASP A 241 -12.98 -19.93 -14.43
C ASP A 241 -11.85 -20.18 -13.43
N ARG A 242 -10.63 -19.67 -13.76
CA ARG A 242 -9.41 -19.97 -13.03
C ARG A 242 -8.44 -18.80 -13.08
N ILE A 243 -7.76 -18.55 -11.97
CA ILE A 243 -6.68 -17.57 -11.86
C ILE A 243 -5.50 -18.31 -11.22
N GLU A 244 -4.35 -18.30 -11.90
CA GLU A 244 -3.13 -18.93 -11.43
C GLU A 244 -2.08 -17.87 -11.14
N TYR A 245 -1.67 -17.74 -9.90
CA TYR A 245 -0.50 -17.00 -9.50
C TYR A 245 0.71 -17.90 -9.58
N VAL A 246 1.68 -17.52 -10.39
CA VAL A 246 2.91 -18.28 -10.62
C VAL A 246 4.06 -17.51 -9.98
N ASP A 247 4.73 -18.13 -9.03
CA ASP A 247 5.90 -17.55 -8.38
C ASP A 247 7.16 -17.84 -9.18
N LEU A 248 7.67 -16.84 -9.84
CA LEU A 248 8.90 -16.91 -10.66
C LEU A 248 10.11 -16.29 -9.94
N GLY A 249 9.95 -15.95 -8.66
CA GLY A 249 10.94 -15.21 -7.90
C GLY A 249 10.95 -13.73 -8.26
N ALA A 250 11.99 -13.02 -7.83
CA ALA A 250 12.09 -11.56 -7.94
C ALA A 250 12.95 -11.08 -9.14
N ASP A 251 13.54 -11.99 -9.92
CA ASP A 251 14.38 -11.64 -11.05
C ASP A 251 13.52 -11.25 -12.27
N PRO A 252 13.51 -9.96 -12.67
CA PRO A 252 12.66 -9.50 -13.76
C PRO A 252 13.00 -10.12 -15.12
N ALA A 253 14.24 -10.57 -15.32
CA ALA A 253 14.63 -11.26 -16.54
C ALA A 253 13.98 -12.66 -16.64
N VAL A 254 13.89 -13.38 -15.52
CA VAL A 254 13.21 -14.69 -15.46
C VAL A 254 11.70 -14.50 -15.73
N ILE A 255 11.10 -13.45 -15.17
CA ILE A 255 9.68 -13.14 -15.38
C ILE A 255 9.41 -12.77 -16.85
N PHE A 256 10.27 -11.95 -17.43
CA PHE A 256 10.16 -11.57 -18.85
C PHE A 256 10.35 -12.77 -19.79
N ASP A 257 11.33 -13.63 -19.53
CA ASP A 257 11.52 -14.87 -20.29
C ASP A 257 10.28 -15.78 -20.26
N ALA A 258 9.60 -15.86 -19.12
CA ALA A 258 8.35 -16.61 -18.99
C ALA A 258 7.21 -15.97 -19.80
N ALA A 259 7.16 -14.63 -19.84
CA ALA A 259 6.22 -13.89 -20.68
C ALA A 259 6.44 -14.16 -22.17
N GLU A 260 7.69 -14.11 -22.65
CA GLU A 260 8.04 -14.43 -24.04
C GLU A 260 7.66 -15.87 -24.42
N ARG A 261 7.78 -16.82 -23.49
CA ARG A 261 7.38 -18.21 -23.72
C ARG A 261 5.89 -18.46 -23.58
N GLY A 262 5.09 -17.43 -23.20
CA GLY A 262 3.66 -17.56 -22.96
C GLY A 262 3.32 -18.43 -21.73
N GLU A 263 4.19 -18.47 -20.74
CA GLU A 263 3.97 -19.18 -19.48
C GLU A 263 3.11 -18.37 -18.51
N ILE A 264 3.09 -17.03 -18.67
CA ILE A 264 2.21 -16.09 -17.97
C ILE A 264 1.46 -15.23 -18.99
N ASP A 265 0.33 -14.65 -18.58
CA ASP A 265 -0.54 -13.78 -19.39
C ASP A 265 -0.52 -12.33 -18.87
N ALA A 266 -0.04 -12.11 -17.64
CA ALA A 266 0.03 -10.79 -17.00
C ALA A 266 1.21 -10.70 -16.03
N SER A 267 1.81 -9.51 -15.92
CA SER A 267 2.71 -9.17 -14.81
C SER A 267 1.89 -8.63 -13.63
N ASP A 268 2.32 -8.86 -12.39
CA ASP A 268 1.77 -8.14 -11.23
C ASP A 268 2.28 -6.69 -11.24
N GLN A 269 3.59 -6.53 -11.22
CA GLN A 269 4.29 -5.28 -11.47
C GLN A 269 5.41 -5.54 -12.47
N THR A 270 5.54 -4.67 -13.46
CA THR A 270 6.66 -4.72 -14.39
C THR A 270 7.79 -3.85 -13.87
N ALA A 271 8.98 -4.41 -13.76
CA ALA A 271 10.19 -3.67 -13.43
C ALA A 271 10.47 -2.57 -14.48
N THR A 272 10.92 -1.41 -14.03
CA THR A 272 11.07 -0.22 -14.90
C THR A 272 11.94 -0.46 -16.12
N ASP A 273 13.04 -1.19 -15.96
CA ASP A 273 13.98 -1.53 -17.05
C ASP A 273 13.39 -2.50 -18.08
N PHE A 274 12.29 -3.17 -17.76
CA PHE A 274 11.60 -4.14 -18.62
C PHE A 274 10.35 -3.57 -19.32
N VAL A 275 9.90 -2.36 -18.96
CA VAL A 275 8.70 -1.75 -19.55
C VAL A 275 8.75 -1.71 -21.08
N GLU A 276 9.84 -1.18 -21.66
CA GLU A 276 10.00 -1.12 -23.10
C GLU A 276 10.13 -2.50 -23.76
N LEU A 277 10.64 -3.49 -23.05
CA LEU A 277 10.77 -4.87 -23.54
C LEU A 277 9.39 -5.52 -23.67
N TYR A 278 8.52 -5.37 -22.67
CA TYR A 278 7.13 -5.83 -22.74
C TYR A 278 6.35 -5.12 -23.85
N ASP A 279 6.52 -3.80 -24.01
CA ASP A 279 5.92 -3.05 -25.11
C ASP A 279 6.39 -3.62 -26.48
N ALA A 280 7.68 -3.97 -26.59
CA ALA A 280 8.27 -4.50 -27.83
C ALA A 280 7.76 -5.88 -28.23
N ILE A 281 7.38 -6.73 -27.27
CA ILE A 281 6.74 -8.02 -27.55
C ILE A 281 5.21 -7.92 -27.74
N GLY A 282 4.66 -6.66 -27.70
CA GLY A 282 3.27 -6.39 -28.01
C GLY A 282 2.29 -6.60 -26.84
N TRP A 283 2.77 -6.64 -25.61
CA TRP A 283 1.89 -6.64 -24.43
C TRP A 283 1.30 -5.24 -24.22
N GLU A 284 0.09 -5.20 -23.68
CA GLU A 284 -0.62 -3.95 -23.39
C GLU A 284 -0.24 -3.43 -22.02
N ARG A 285 0.22 -2.16 -21.98
CA ARG A 285 0.68 -1.50 -20.76
C ARG A 285 -0.44 -0.72 -20.09
N SER A 286 -0.55 -0.87 -18.78
CA SER A 286 -1.25 0.08 -17.90
C SER A 286 -0.28 0.64 -16.86
N GLU A 287 -0.53 1.88 -16.42
CA GLU A 287 0.35 2.59 -15.50
C GLU A 287 -0.44 3.38 -14.45
N ALA A 288 0.10 3.52 -13.25
CA ALA A 288 -0.45 4.32 -12.18
C ALA A 288 0.64 5.10 -11.44
N LEU A 289 0.52 6.43 -11.41
CA LEU A 289 1.29 7.22 -10.45
C LEU A 289 0.70 7.02 -9.05
N THR A 290 1.57 6.75 -8.09
CA THR A 290 1.15 6.35 -6.75
C THR A 290 1.84 7.14 -5.65
N ALA A 291 1.34 7.05 -4.42
CA ALA A 291 2.06 7.42 -3.22
C ALA A 291 2.88 6.23 -2.65
N ALA A 292 3.15 5.21 -3.46
CA ALA A 292 4.10 4.18 -3.12
C ALA A 292 5.53 4.72 -3.24
N THR A 293 6.39 4.32 -2.30
CA THR A 293 7.75 4.84 -2.19
C THR A 293 8.68 3.82 -1.56
N ILE A 294 9.93 4.18 -1.40
CA ILE A 294 10.91 3.47 -0.58
C ILE A 294 11.40 4.41 0.53
N ALA A 295 11.38 3.93 1.76
CA ALA A 295 11.94 4.62 2.92
C ALA A 295 13.32 4.02 3.24
N VAL A 296 14.39 4.74 2.90
CA VAL A 296 15.75 4.43 3.39
C VAL A 296 15.91 5.09 4.74
N ARG A 297 15.80 4.31 5.80
CA ARG A 297 15.54 4.82 7.14
C ARG A 297 16.58 4.39 8.17
N PHE A 298 16.67 5.18 9.21
CA PHE A 298 17.51 4.97 10.38
C PHE A 298 16.67 4.50 11.56
N ARG A 299 17.12 3.48 12.30
CA ARG A 299 16.56 3.16 13.60
C ARG A 299 17.13 4.10 14.65
N GLN A 300 16.40 5.16 15.00
CA GLN A 300 16.86 6.25 15.85
C GLN A 300 17.13 5.83 17.30
N THR A 301 16.66 4.65 17.70
CA THR A 301 16.93 4.06 19.03
C THR A 301 18.19 3.22 19.06
N ALA A 302 18.91 3.09 17.94
CA ALA A 302 20.12 2.29 17.80
C ALA A 302 21.34 3.16 17.45
N ALA A 303 22.44 3.00 18.21
CA ALA A 303 23.69 3.65 17.85
C ALA A 303 24.23 3.08 16.50
N PRO A 304 24.84 3.90 15.64
CA PRO A 304 25.14 5.33 15.84
C PRO A 304 24.01 6.27 15.38
N TYR A 305 22.88 5.75 14.95
CA TYR A 305 21.79 6.52 14.33
C TYR A 305 20.90 7.27 15.34
N ASP A 306 21.17 7.13 16.64
CA ASP A 306 20.67 7.98 17.71
C ASP A 306 21.27 9.41 17.69
N ASP A 307 22.45 9.61 17.02
CA ASP A 307 22.99 10.94 16.74
C ASP A 307 22.30 11.56 15.51
N GLN A 308 21.42 12.53 15.74
CA GLN A 308 20.73 13.25 14.67
C GLN A 308 21.70 13.93 13.70
N ARG A 309 22.85 14.43 14.17
CA ARG A 309 23.83 15.09 13.30
C ARG A 309 24.44 14.12 12.28
N LEU A 310 24.56 12.83 12.65
CA LEU A 310 24.98 11.79 11.72
C LEU A 310 23.90 11.53 10.67
N ARG A 311 22.64 11.40 11.10
CA ARG A 311 21.51 11.21 10.15
C ARG A 311 21.44 12.39 9.18
N ARG A 312 21.54 13.62 9.69
CA ARG A 312 21.62 14.85 8.89
C ARG A 312 22.72 14.75 7.83
N ALA A 313 23.94 14.38 8.25
CA ALA A 313 25.07 14.30 7.33
C ALA A 313 24.90 13.20 6.27
N ILE A 314 24.20 12.10 6.59
CA ILE A 314 23.89 11.07 5.60
C ILE A 314 22.83 11.58 4.61
N ILE A 315 21.78 12.25 5.07
CA ILE A 315 20.72 12.82 4.21
C ILE A 315 21.31 13.92 3.31
N ASP A 316 22.14 14.82 3.84
CA ASP A 316 22.81 15.88 3.09
C ASP A 316 23.75 15.35 1.99
N ALA A 317 24.21 14.09 2.11
CA ALA A 317 25.03 13.44 1.08
C ALA A 317 24.23 12.93 -0.12
N VAL A 318 22.88 12.87 -0.04
CA VAL A 318 22.03 12.17 -1.02
C VAL A 318 21.14 13.16 -1.76
N ASP A 319 21.24 13.15 -3.08
CA ASP A 319 20.37 13.84 -4.00
C ASP A 319 19.27 12.87 -4.47
N ASN A 320 18.03 13.16 -4.12
CA ASN A 320 16.87 12.33 -4.42
C ASN A 320 16.60 12.23 -5.94
N GLU A 321 16.92 13.27 -6.73
CA GLU A 321 16.78 13.23 -8.20
C GLU A 321 17.73 12.19 -8.81
N VAL A 322 18.98 12.15 -8.33
CA VAL A 322 19.96 11.14 -8.76
C VAL A 322 19.53 9.73 -8.33
N VAL A 323 18.92 9.60 -7.13
CA VAL A 323 18.40 8.29 -6.68
C VAL A 323 17.23 7.84 -7.53
N LEU A 324 16.30 8.72 -7.90
CA LEU A 324 15.19 8.40 -8.82
C LEU A 324 15.72 7.91 -10.17
N GLU A 325 16.68 8.62 -10.74
CA GLU A 325 17.27 8.28 -12.05
C GLU A 325 17.96 6.91 -12.02
N LEU A 326 18.86 6.69 -11.05
CA LEU A 326 19.67 5.48 -10.98
C LEU A 326 18.97 4.28 -10.32
N GLY A 327 18.03 4.54 -9.42
CA GLY A 327 17.34 3.49 -8.67
C GLY A 327 15.97 3.10 -9.22
N HIS A 328 15.38 3.94 -10.08
CA HIS A 328 14.03 3.69 -10.62
C HIS A 328 13.86 4.20 -12.06
N GLY A 329 14.96 4.36 -12.81
CA GLY A 329 14.96 4.74 -14.23
C GLY A 329 14.27 6.07 -14.54
N GLY A 330 14.23 7.02 -13.59
CA GLY A 330 13.50 8.29 -13.74
C GLY A 330 11.97 8.15 -13.74
N MET A 331 11.42 6.95 -13.51
CA MET A 331 9.98 6.67 -13.63
C MET A 331 9.24 6.94 -12.32
N GLY A 332 8.96 8.22 -12.06
CA GLY A 332 8.29 8.64 -10.82
C GLY A 332 8.34 10.14 -10.59
N LEU A 333 8.12 10.57 -9.36
CA LEU A 333 8.31 11.94 -8.91
C LEU A 333 9.37 11.99 -7.82
N VAL A 334 10.26 12.98 -7.88
CA VAL A 334 11.21 13.26 -6.79
C VAL A 334 10.43 13.61 -5.52
N ALA A 335 10.84 13.05 -4.40
CA ALA A 335 10.21 13.26 -3.11
C ALA A 335 11.08 14.09 -2.16
N GLU A 336 10.48 14.50 -1.03
CA GLU A 336 11.02 15.54 -0.14
C GLU A 336 11.41 15.04 1.25
N ASN A 337 11.56 13.74 1.45
CA ASN A 337 11.94 13.09 2.73
C ASN A 337 10.93 13.25 3.88
N HIS A 338 9.63 13.33 3.57
CA HIS A 338 8.58 13.46 4.60
C HIS A 338 7.36 12.53 4.43
N HIS A 339 7.36 11.65 3.45
CA HIS A 339 6.38 10.57 3.23
C HIS A 339 4.93 11.04 2.99
N VAL A 340 4.72 12.29 2.53
CA VAL A 340 3.41 12.79 2.08
C VAL A 340 3.51 13.18 0.62
N CYS A 341 2.75 12.49 -0.23
CA CYS A 341 2.83 12.58 -1.69
C CYS A 341 2.03 13.77 -2.23
N PRO A 342 2.47 14.42 -3.31
CA PRO A 342 1.69 15.47 -3.99
C PRO A 342 0.28 15.07 -4.44
N ILE A 343 -0.02 13.77 -4.56
CA ILE A 343 -1.38 13.30 -4.87
C ILE A 343 -2.29 13.24 -3.64
N HIS A 344 -1.74 13.28 -2.41
CA HIS A 344 -2.58 13.34 -1.21
C HIS A 344 -3.30 14.71 -1.12
N PRO A 345 -4.59 14.74 -0.77
CA PRO A 345 -5.36 15.99 -0.72
C PRO A 345 -4.79 17.00 0.28
N GLU A 346 -4.08 16.54 1.30
CA GLU A 346 -3.48 17.38 2.36
C GLU A 346 -1.99 17.68 2.18
N TYR A 347 -1.38 17.33 1.06
CA TYR A 347 0.03 17.62 0.78
C TYR A 347 0.35 19.13 0.87
N ALA A 348 1.42 19.49 1.58
CA ALA A 348 1.92 20.84 1.70
C ALA A 348 3.18 21.04 0.84
N PRO A 349 3.13 21.85 -0.23
CA PRO A 349 4.26 21.99 -1.14
C PRO A 349 5.39 22.83 -0.53
N GLY A 350 6.63 22.49 -0.89
CA GLY A 350 7.83 23.30 -0.60
C GLY A 350 8.49 22.98 0.75
N ILE A 351 8.11 21.89 1.39
CA ILE A 351 8.76 21.39 2.60
C ILE A 351 9.84 20.39 2.16
N SER A 352 11.01 20.90 1.85
CA SER A 352 12.17 20.09 1.48
C SER A 352 13.45 20.78 1.88
N ARG A 353 14.52 20.01 1.95
CA ARG A 353 15.88 20.52 2.12
C ARG A 353 16.75 20.00 0.97
N PRO A 354 17.43 20.91 0.24
CA PRO A 354 18.35 20.49 -0.81
C PRO A 354 19.52 19.71 -0.22
N PRO A 355 20.11 18.77 -0.96
CA PRO A 355 21.32 18.06 -0.55
C PRO A 355 22.51 19.03 -0.36
N ASP A 356 23.36 18.77 0.63
CA ASP A 356 24.60 19.51 0.88
C ASP A 356 25.77 18.54 1.14
N PRO A 357 26.32 17.92 0.08
CA PRO A 357 27.45 16.99 0.22
C PRO A 357 28.70 17.64 0.83
N GLU A 358 28.87 18.97 0.73
CA GLU A 358 30.00 19.67 1.37
C GLU A 358 29.83 19.76 2.90
N ALA A 359 28.62 20.04 3.38
CA ALA A 359 28.31 19.99 4.82
C ALA A 359 28.52 18.57 5.36
N SER A 360 28.10 17.56 4.63
CA SER A 360 28.33 16.14 4.93
C SER A 360 29.82 15.81 5.06
N ARG A 361 30.66 16.22 4.10
CA ARG A 361 32.11 16.07 4.13
C ARG A 361 32.74 16.83 5.28
N ALA A 362 32.25 18.03 5.59
CA ALA A 362 32.74 18.84 6.72
C ALA A 362 32.46 18.16 8.07
N PHE A 363 31.26 17.58 8.22
CA PHE A 363 30.90 16.81 9.41
C PHE A 363 31.86 15.61 9.62
N LEU A 364 32.09 14.82 8.57
CA LEU A 364 33.00 13.66 8.64
C LEU A 364 34.43 14.05 8.98
N ARG A 365 34.93 15.23 8.54
CA ARG A 365 36.29 15.71 8.89
C ARG A 365 36.44 16.04 10.37
N THR A 366 35.35 16.39 11.05
CA THR A 366 35.38 16.88 12.44
C THR A 366 34.92 15.84 13.45
N THR A 367 34.49 14.64 12.98
CA THR A 367 33.93 13.59 13.85
C THR A 367 34.67 12.26 13.66
N GLY A 368 34.44 11.31 14.58
CA GLY A 368 34.98 9.95 14.48
C GLY A 368 34.30 9.06 13.45
N TYR A 369 33.20 9.52 12.84
CA TYR A 369 32.37 8.70 11.94
C TYR A 369 33.05 8.34 10.62
N ARG A 370 34.07 9.07 10.20
CA ARG A 370 34.86 8.77 8.99
C ARG A 370 35.44 7.35 8.96
N GLN A 371 35.77 6.80 10.14
CA GLN A 371 36.34 5.46 10.25
C GLN A 371 35.30 4.37 10.49
N MET A 372 34.03 4.74 10.67
CA MET A 372 32.96 3.82 10.91
C MET A 372 32.47 3.24 9.60
N LYS A 373 32.09 1.95 9.63
CA LYS A 373 31.46 1.26 8.51
C LYS A 373 29.95 1.24 8.71
N PHE A 374 29.22 1.80 7.76
CA PHE A 374 27.76 1.82 7.74
C PHE A 374 27.26 0.68 6.87
N ASP A 375 26.35 -0.14 7.37
CA ASP A 375 25.76 -1.26 6.63
C ASP A 375 24.35 -0.88 6.20
N LEU A 376 24.16 -0.61 4.91
CA LEU A 376 22.84 -0.33 4.34
C LEU A 376 22.26 -1.62 3.80
N VAL A 377 21.18 -2.07 4.42
CA VAL A 377 20.49 -3.33 4.13
C VAL A 377 19.28 -3.08 3.23
N SER A 378 19.08 -3.92 2.22
CA SER A 378 17.89 -3.92 1.38
C SER A 378 17.43 -5.34 1.07
N LEU A 379 16.18 -5.45 0.65
CA LEU A 379 15.64 -6.63 0.01
C LEU A 379 16.47 -6.99 -1.24
N ASP A 380 16.57 -8.28 -1.52
CA ASP A 380 17.12 -8.81 -2.78
C ASP A 380 16.01 -8.80 -3.85
N ASP A 381 15.73 -7.61 -4.33
CA ASP A 381 14.97 -7.35 -5.54
C ASP A 381 15.69 -6.28 -6.36
N ASP A 382 15.25 -6.08 -7.59
CA ASP A 382 15.94 -5.24 -8.53
C ASP A 382 15.92 -3.76 -8.10
N TRP A 383 14.76 -3.15 -8.00
CA TRP A 383 14.63 -1.70 -7.81
C TRP A 383 15.02 -1.22 -6.39
N GLN A 384 14.75 -1.99 -5.33
CA GLN A 384 15.15 -1.62 -3.97
C GLN A 384 16.67 -1.73 -3.80
N ALA A 385 17.28 -2.77 -4.39
CA ALA A 385 18.73 -2.94 -4.39
C ALA A 385 19.41 -1.79 -5.16
N MET A 386 18.95 -1.46 -6.38
CA MET A 386 19.46 -0.35 -7.19
C MET A 386 19.32 1.01 -6.49
N THR A 387 18.17 1.28 -5.87
CA THR A 387 17.95 2.48 -5.07
C THR A 387 18.95 2.61 -3.95
N CYS A 388 19.16 1.54 -3.19
CA CYS A 388 20.13 1.53 -2.10
C CYS A 388 21.58 1.63 -2.59
N ASP A 389 21.88 1.12 -3.78
CA ASP A 389 23.19 1.27 -4.41
C ASP A 389 23.46 2.71 -4.82
N ALA A 390 22.45 3.41 -5.36
CA ALA A 390 22.52 4.84 -5.68
C ALA A 390 22.74 5.70 -4.41
N VAL A 391 22.02 5.43 -3.33
CA VAL A 391 22.21 6.07 -2.03
C VAL A 391 23.62 5.80 -1.48
N ALA A 392 24.05 4.53 -1.49
CA ALA A 392 25.37 4.15 -0.98
C ALA A 392 26.52 4.75 -1.80
N ALA A 393 26.37 4.90 -3.13
CA ALA A 393 27.35 5.55 -3.99
C ALA A 393 27.53 7.01 -3.60
N GLN A 394 26.46 7.79 -3.46
CA GLN A 394 26.52 9.19 -3.05
C GLN A 394 27.09 9.37 -1.64
N MET A 395 26.73 8.49 -0.69
CA MET A 395 27.34 8.47 0.63
C MET A 395 28.87 8.24 0.55
N ARG A 396 29.33 7.30 -0.30
CA ARG A 396 30.78 7.05 -0.51
C ARG A 396 31.47 8.26 -1.13
N ASP A 397 30.84 8.93 -2.06
CA ASP A 397 31.35 10.17 -2.69
C ASP A 397 31.48 11.31 -1.67
N ALA A 398 30.60 11.35 -0.67
CA ALA A 398 30.70 12.25 0.47
C ALA A 398 31.74 11.82 1.50
N GLY A 399 32.32 10.62 1.40
CA GLY A 399 33.43 10.12 2.23
C GLY A 399 33.04 9.13 3.32
N PHE A 400 31.78 8.63 3.34
CA PHE A 400 31.38 7.54 4.23
C PHE A 400 31.94 6.19 3.76
N THR A 401 32.20 5.28 4.70
CA THR A 401 32.53 3.89 4.38
C THR A 401 31.24 3.07 4.44
N VAL A 402 30.66 2.78 3.29
CA VAL A 402 29.36 2.09 3.20
C VAL A 402 29.53 0.67 2.68
N LYS A 403 29.01 -0.30 3.44
CA LYS A 403 28.75 -1.68 3.00
C LYS A 403 27.31 -1.76 2.52
N ARG A 404 27.09 -2.45 1.43
CA ARG A 404 25.76 -2.89 1.01
C ARG A 404 25.57 -4.34 1.44
N THR A 405 24.41 -4.62 2.02
CA THR A 405 23.96 -5.97 2.36
C THR A 405 22.60 -6.18 1.73
N VAL A 406 22.52 -7.16 0.85
CA VAL A 406 21.30 -7.56 0.16
C VAL A 406 20.81 -8.85 0.80
N VAL A 407 19.54 -8.91 1.17
CA VAL A 407 18.96 -10.00 1.97
C VAL A 407 17.82 -10.64 1.21
N PRO A 408 17.78 -11.97 1.10
CA PRO A 408 16.68 -12.67 0.44
C PRO A 408 15.30 -12.30 1.01
N PRO A 409 14.24 -12.25 0.17
CA PRO A 409 12.90 -11.84 0.58
C PRO A 409 12.38 -12.55 1.82
N ALA A 410 12.54 -13.86 1.91
CA ALA A 410 12.05 -14.67 3.04
C ALA A 410 12.64 -14.26 4.38
N ILE A 411 13.90 -13.79 4.40
CA ILE A 411 14.58 -13.34 5.63
C ILE A 411 14.23 -11.87 5.89
N TYR A 412 14.35 -11.01 4.85
CA TYR A 412 14.14 -9.57 5.00
C TYR A 412 12.76 -9.25 5.55
N ARG A 413 11.72 -9.93 5.09
CA ARG A 413 10.33 -9.63 5.43
C ARG A 413 9.94 -10.00 6.86
N ASP A 414 10.66 -10.90 7.48
CA ASP A 414 10.48 -11.22 8.91
C ASP A 414 11.25 -10.24 9.82
N GLU A 415 12.36 -9.68 9.32
CA GLU A 415 13.30 -8.87 10.09
C GLU A 415 13.29 -7.38 9.70
N TRP A 416 12.46 -6.94 8.75
CA TRP A 416 12.51 -5.61 8.13
C TRP A 416 12.54 -4.44 9.13
N ARG A 417 11.92 -4.58 10.30
CA ARG A 417 11.90 -3.56 11.36
C ARG A 417 13.16 -3.53 12.23
N ASP A 418 13.98 -4.57 12.18
CA ASP A 418 15.08 -4.75 13.15
C ASP A 418 16.42 -4.21 12.67
N TYR A 419 16.57 -3.99 11.38
CA TYR A 419 17.81 -3.43 10.82
C TYR A 419 18.04 -1.98 11.28
N PRO A 420 19.27 -1.63 11.70
CA PRO A 420 19.59 -0.25 12.12
C PRO A 420 19.55 0.78 10.99
N PHE A 421 19.89 0.36 9.76
CA PHE A 421 19.89 1.19 8.55
C PHE A 421 19.52 0.32 7.36
N SER A 422 18.34 0.50 6.85
CA SER A 422 17.79 -0.31 5.76
C SER A 422 16.78 0.47 4.92
N ALA A 423 16.32 -0.15 3.85
CA ALA A 423 15.29 0.41 3.00
C ALA A 423 14.05 -0.50 2.99
N THR A 424 12.88 0.08 3.10
CA THR A 424 11.60 -0.63 3.08
C THR A 424 10.66 0.02 2.09
N GLU A 425 10.05 -0.81 1.25
CA GLU A 425 8.93 -0.39 0.38
C GLU A 425 7.71 -0.02 1.21
N TRP A 426 7.07 1.06 0.84
CA TRP A 426 5.79 1.49 1.41
C TRP A 426 4.76 1.61 0.29
N ASN A 427 3.73 0.78 0.37
CA ASN A 427 2.59 0.87 -0.54
C ASN A 427 1.78 2.14 -0.27
N MET A 428 1.17 2.66 -1.32
CA MET A 428 0.30 3.84 -1.24
C MET A 428 -0.76 3.71 -0.14
N ARG A 429 -1.09 4.83 0.48
CA ARG A 429 -2.31 5.05 1.26
C ARG A 429 -3.07 6.22 0.65
N PRO A 430 -4.41 6.21 0.67
CA PRO A 430 -5.23 7.28 0.10
C PRO A 430 -5.01 8.66 0.74
N LEU A 431 -4.62 8.70 2.01
CA LEU A 431 -4.39 9.92 2.77
C LEU A 431 -2.99 9.90 3.40
N GLY A 432 -2.30 11.04 3.38
CA GLY A 432 -1.00 11.20 4.04
C GLY A 432 -1.08 10.97 5.55
N VAL A 433 -2.17 11.40 6.20
CA VAL A 433 -2.41 11.14 7.63
C VAL A 433 -2.43 9.64 7.96
N GLN A 434 -2.88 8.77 7.05
CA GLN A 434 -2.86 7.32 7.27
C GLN A 434 -1.43 6.77 7.31
N VAL A 435 -0.60 7.15 6.34
CA VAL A 435 0.79 6.68 6.31
C VAL A 435 1.58 7.22 7.50
N LEU A 436 1.39 8.48 7.88
CA LEU A 436 2.05 9.06 9.05
C LEU A 436 1.63 8.35 10.36
N ASN A 437 0.37 7.97 10.49
CA ASN A 437 -0.12 7.22 11.66
C ASN A 437 0.48 5.80 11.74
N LEU A 438 0.72 5.15 10.61
CA LEU A 438 1.30 3.80 10.57
C LEU A 438 2.82 3.81 10.79
N ALA A 439 3.53 4.71 10.09
CA ALA A 439 4.97 4.69 9.96
C ALA A 439 5.69 5.47 11.07
N TYR A 440 5.09 6.54 11.62
CA TYR A 440 5.80 7.49 12.47
C TYR A 440 5.14 7.79 13.82
N LYS A 441 3.88 7.42 14.04
CA LYS A 441 3.25 7.53 15.36
C LYS A 441 4.07 6.77 16.41
N THR A 442 4.33 7.37 17.56
CA THR A 442 5.05 6.73 18.66
C THR A 442 4.44 5.39 19.03
N GLY A 443 5.24 4.34 19.04
CA GLY A 443 4.81 2.97 19.35
C GLY A 443 3.94 2.30 18.29
N GLY A 444 3.79 2.90 17.12
CA GLY A 444 3.08 2.29 15.99
C GLY A 444 3.70 0.95 15.58
N ALA A 445 2.86 -0.03 15.21
CA ALA A 445 3.31 -1.38 14.87
C ALA A 445 4.28 -1.42 13.68
N TRP A 446 4.19 -0.43 12.78
CA TRP A 446 5.04 -0.28 11.61
C TRP A 446 6.04 0.89 11.70
N ASN A 447 6.18 1.48 12.89
CA ASN A 447 7.21 2.50 13.13
C ASN A 447 8.60 1.85 13.21
N GLU A 448 9.18 1.59 12.06
CA GLU A 448 10.50 0.97 11.90
C GLU A 448 11.67 1.91 12.21
N THR A 449 11.41 3.23 12.24
CA THR A 449 12.42 4.25 12.54
C THR A 449 12.70 4.38 14.04
N GLY A 450 11.77 3.93 14.89
CA GLY A 450 11.80 4.22 16.31
C GLY A 450 11.63 5.71 16.64
N PHE A 451 11.13 6.49 15.65
CA PHE A 451 10.82 7.92 15.83
C PHE A 451 9.75 8.10 16.91
N SER A 452 9.94 9.12 17.75
CA SER A 452 9.01 9.46 18.82
C SER A 452 9.11 10.95 19.12
N ASP A 453 8.04 11.67 18.84
CA ASP A 453 7.95 13.10 19.08
C ASP A 453 6.53 13.47 19.57
N PRO A 454 6.38 14.04 20.79
CA PRO A 454 5.07 14.39 21.34
C PRO A 454 4.33 15.49 20.57
N GLU A 455 5.04 16.44 19.91
CA GLU A 455 4.42 17.46 19.06
C GLU A 455 3.83 16.79 17.82
N PHE A 456 4.60 15.89 17.21
CA PHE A 456 4.15 15.12 16.05
C PHE A 456 2.90 14.29 16.37
N ASP A 457 2.90 13.53 17.46
CA ASP A 457 1.76 12.70 17.85
C ASP A 457 0.49 13.54 18.10
N ALA A 458 0.64 14.70 18.76
CA ALA A 458 -0.49 15.60 19.02
C ALA A 458 -1.05 16.23 17.72
N LEU A 459 -0.17 16.64 16.80
CA LEU A 459 -0.55 17.18 15.51
C LEU A 459 -1.19 16.10 14.62
N LEU A 460 -0.66 14.89 14.63
CA LEU A 460 -1.22 13.77 13.87
C LEU A 460 -2.63 13.41 14.34
N ALA A 461 -2.85 13.35 15.65
CA ALA A 461 -4.19 13.18 16.21
C ALA A 461 -5.13 14.31 15.76
N ARG A 462 -4.66 15.56 15.77
CA ARG A 462 -5.43 16.72 15.29
C ARG A 462 -5.73 16.63 13.79
N ALA A 463 -4.76 16.25 12.95
CA ALA A 463 -4.96 16.11 11.51
C ALA A 463 -6.08 15.11 11.19
N GLY A 464 -6.15 13.99 11.92
CA GLY A 464 -7.21 12.98 11.80
C GLY A 464 -8.62 13.49 12.11
N THR A 465 -8.75 14.61 12.81
CA THR A 465 -10.07 15.21 13.15
C THR A 465 -10.56 16.25 12.13
N LEU A 466 -9.75 16.64 11.16
CA LEU A 466 -10.04 17.70 10.21
C LEU A 466 -10.55 17.14 8.89
N ALA A 467 -11.87 17.15 8.67
CA ALA A 467 -12.49 16.68 7.42
C ALA A 467 -12.10 17.56 6.22
N ASP A 468 -11.99 18.87 6.41
CA ASP A 468 -11.57 19.81 5.37
C ASP A 468 -10.08 19.65 5.04
N ALA A 469 -9.77 19.34 3.77
CA ALA A 469 -8.40 19.06 3.32
C ALA A 469 -7.49 20.30 3.41
N ASP A 470 -8.00 21.52 3.22
CA ASP A 470 -7.19 22.73 3.29
C ASP A 470 -6.84 23.07 4.76
N ALA A 471 -7.79 22.90 5.68
CA ALA A 471 -7.53 23.03 7.11
C ALA A 471 -6.54 21.95 7.60
N ARG A 472 -6.68 20.72 7.10
CA ARG A 472 -5.76 19.61 7.42
C ARG A 472 -4.36 19.87 6.89
N ARG A 473 -4.21 20.43 5.67
CA ARG A 473 -2.91 20.76 5.05
C ARG A 473 -2.05 21.66 5.92
N VAL A 474 -2.66 22.60 6.66
CA VAL A 474 -1.92 23.49 7.59
C VAL A 474 -1.27 22.68 8.73
N VAL A 475 -1.95 21.64 9.22
CA VAL A 475 -1.41 20.77 10.27
C VAL A 475 -0.40 19.79 9.68
N MET A 476 -0.68 19.24 8.49
CA MET A 476 0.20 18.33 7.78
C MET A 476 1.54 18.99 7.42
N ALA A 477 1.53 20.26 7.00
CA ALA A 477 2.75 21.01 6.77
C ALA A 477 3.73 20.94 7.96
N ARG A 478 3.23 21.11 9.18
CA ARG A 478 4.08 21.03 10.37
C ARG A 478 4.56 19.62 10.65
N LEU A 479 3.74 18.59 10.39
CA LEU A 479 4.16 17.18 10.49
C LEU A 479 5.28 16.85 9.51
N GLU A 480 5.16 17.30 8.27
CA GLU A 480 6.17 17.15 7.22
C GLU A 480 7.47 17.88 7.59
N GLU A 481 7.37 19.13 8.09
CA GLU A 481 8.51 19.89 8.63
C GLU A 481 9.24 19.12 9.72
N ILE A 482 8.53 18.55 10.71
CA ILE A 482 9.12 17.80 11.82
C ILE A 482 9.94 16.60 11.28
N LEU A 483 9.42 15.84 10.32
CA LEU A 483 10.16 14.71 9.73
C LEU A 483 11.45 15.16 9.06
N VAL A 484 11.43 16.27 8.31
CA VAL A 484 12.62 16.86 7.67
C VAL A 484 13.58 17.45 8.70
N GLU A 485 13.08 18.18 9.71
CA GLU A 485 13.89 18.80 10.78
C GLU A 485 14.59 17.76 11.65
N GLN A 486 13.92 16.64 11.94
CA GLN A 486 14.42 15.54 12.77
C GLN A 486 15.27 14.53 12.01
N ASP A 487 15.47 14.72 10.70
CA ASP A 487 16.28 13.85 9.85
C ASP A 487 15.88 12.38 9.97
N VAL A 488 14.59 12.09 9.77
CA VAL A 488 14.00 10.78 10.09
C VAL A 488 14.39 9.74 9.05
N LEU A 489 14.36 10.10 7.75
CA LEU A 489 14.58 9.17 6.64
C LEU A 489 15.09 9.89 5.39
N ILE A 490 15.61 9.09 4.46
CA ILE A 490 15.71 9.44 3.04
C ILE A 490 14.50 8.77 2.36
N GLN A 491 13.66 9.57 1.70
CA GLN A 491 12.53 9.08 0.92
C GLN A 491 12.63 9.75 -0.45
N PRO A 492 13.29 9.05 -1.42
CA PRO A 492 13.84 9.73 -2.58
C PRO A 492 12.80 10.03 -3.65
N TYR A 493 11.77 9.19 -3.80
CA TYR A 493 10.82 9.34 -4.90
C TYR A 493 9.48 8.66 -4.62
N TRP A 494 8.46 9.05 -5.38
CA TRP A 494 7.16 8.41 -5.51
C TRP A 494 7.13 7.57 -6.78
N ARG A 495 6.66 6.33 -6.70
CA ARG A 495 6.74 5.36 -7.79
C ARG A 495 5.62 5.52 -8.80
N MET A 496 5.97 5.48 -10.09
CA MET A 496 5.07 5.05 -11.15
C MET A 496 5.08 3.52 -11.17
N LEU A 497 3.92 2.91 -11.14
CA LEU A 497 3.77 1.45 -11.24
C LEU A 497 3.27 1.06 -12.61
N TYR A 498 3.77 -0.06 -13.12
CA TYR A 498 3.46 -0.58 -14.44
C TYR A 498 2.97 -2.02 -14.35
N ARG A 499 1.99 -2.34 -15.18
CA ARG A 499 1.51 -3.71 -15.42
C ARG A 499 1.40 -3.92 -16.92
N HIS A 500 1.81 -5.09 -17.37
CA HIS A 500 1.63 -5.53 -18.74
C HIS A 500 0.78 -6.79 -18.79
N VAL A 501 -0.06 -6.87 -19.80
CA VAL A 501 -0.94 -8.02 -20.07
C VAL A 501 -0.85 -8.41 -21.54
N THR A 502 -1.05 -9.68 -21.83
CA THR A 502 -1.17 -10.13 -23.22
C THR A 502 -2.40 -9.52 -23.88
N PRO A 503 -2.37 -9.20 -25.20
CA PRO A 503 -3.57 -8.78 -25.93
C PRO A 503 -4.75 -9.72 -25.69
N GLY A 504 -5.94 -9.16 -25.50
CA GLY A 504 -7.15 -9.92 -25.20
C GLY A 504 -7.33 -10.29 -23.73
N VAL A 505 -6.53 -9.76 -22.83
CA VAL A 505 -6.75 -9.81 -21.38
C VAL A 505 -7.22 -8.45 -20.90
N HIS A 506 -8.31 -8.38 -20.15
CA HIS A 506 -9.03 -7.17 -19.82
C HIS A 506 -9.34 -7.04 -18.33
N GLY A 507 -9.51 -5.79 -17.85
CA GLY A 507 -9.90 -5.48 -16.48
C GLY A 507 -8.76 -5.60 -15.45
N LEU A 508 -7.52 -5.75 -15.91
CA LEU A 508 -6.32 -5.87 -15.10
C LEU A 508 -5.51 -4.56 -15.03
N ASP A 509 -6.13 -3.42 -15.21
CA ASP A 509 -5.44 -2.14 -15.12
C ASP A 509 -4.61 -2.05 -13.83
N MET A 510 -3.43 -1.38 -13.93
CA MET A 510 -2.58 -1.17 -12.76
C MET A 510 -3.34 -0.41 -11.69
N HIS A 511 -3.45 -0.99 -10.51
CA HIS A 511 -4.14 -0.38 -9.38
C HIS A 511 -3.13 0.33 -8.46
N PRO A 512 -3.36 1.60 -8.07
CA PRO A 512 -2.37 2.37 -7.30
C PRO A 512 -2.08 1.78 -5.92
N MET A 513 -3.00 0.97 -5.36
CA MET A 513 -2.81 0.23 -4.12
C MET A 513 -2.50 -1.25 -4.35
N LEU A 514 -2.15 -1.65 -5.56
CA LEU A 514 -1.84 -3.05 -5.94
C LEU A 514 -2.99 -4.03 -5.70
N GLU A 515 -4.24 -3.56 -5.64
CA GLU A 515 -5.39 -4.43 -5.39
C GLU A 515 -5.77 -5.25 -6.62
N HIS A 516 -6.05 -6.54 -6.40
CA HIS A 516 -6.54 -7.45 -7.41
C HIS A 516 -8.06 -7.58 -7.33
N HIS A 517 -8.74 -6.95 -8.26
CA HIS A 517 -10.21 -6.99 -8.35
C HIS A 517 -10.66 -8.11 -9.31
N HIS A 518 -10.50 -9.37 -8.91
CA HIS A 518 -10.68 -10.59 -9.73
C HIS A 518 -12.00 -10.64 -10.50
N TYR A 519 -13.07 -10.07 -9.97
CA TYR A 519 -14.38 -10.06 -10.62
C TYR A 519 -14.45 -9.19 -11.87
N LYS A 520 -13.47 -8.27 -12.07
CA LYS A 520 -13.35 -7.43 -13.28
C LYS A 520 -12.60 -8.14 -14.41
N TRP A 521 -11.82 -9.16 -14.08
CA TRP A 521 -10.87 -9.80 -14.98
C TRP A 521 -11.54 -10.76 -15.95
N TRP A 522 -11.25 -10.61 -17.22
CA TRP A 522 -11.74 -11.48 -18.27
C TRP A 522 -10.76 -11.54 -19.44
N ARG A 523 -10.98 -12.47 -20.36
CA ARG A 523 -10.16 -12.61 -21.56
C ARG A 523 -11.03 -12.95 -22.77
N ASP A 524 -10.56 -12.58 -23.98
CA ASP A 524 -11.12 -13.01 -25.24
C ASP A 524 -11.08 -14.54 -25.38
N GLU A 525 -11.94 -15.12 -26.24
CA GLU A 525 -11.97 -16.57 -26.54
C GLU A 525 -10.70 -17.04 -27.24
#